data_2daa4bb72851f3dcb9498149699de00a
#
_entry.id   2daa4bb72851f3dcb9498149699de00a
#
_cell.length_a   1.000
_cell.length_b   1.000
_cell.length_c   1.000
_cell.angle_alpha   90.00
_cell.angle_beta   90.00
_cell.angle_gamma   90.00
#
_symmetry.space_group_name_H-M   'P 1'
#
loop_
_entity.id
_entity.type
_entity.pdbx_description
1 polymer ?
#
loop_
_entity_poly.entity_id
_entity_poly.type
_entity_poly.pdbx_seq_one_letter_code
_entity_poly.pdbx_strand_id
1 'polypeptide(L)'
;KYYKGILFFAVEVLYILYMAFFGWGYLKMFPTLGIQAQRTEYINGIIPKQVPGDNSMLILLYSVLTLVITVVVFAIYITNIKDAYRHQIMKANGQKPTSFKYDMKQFLDGKYHITLMSFPVLMIGIFNVLPLIFMILIAFTNYDKQHMPPGTLFTWIGFDNFGSLFNLVEGAKKGY
;
A
#
# COMPACT_ATOMS: atom_id res chain seq x y z
N LYS A 1 -31.29 8.84 4.06
CA LYS A 1 -30.99 7.84 3.00
C LYS A 1 -29.77 8.19 2.15
N TYR A 2 -29.49 9.48 1.91
CA TYR A 2 -28.40 9.94 1.05
C TYR A 2 -27.01 9.92 1.72
N TYR A 3 -26.93 10.01 3.04
CA TYR A 3 -25.67 10.17 3.77
C TYR A 3 -24.67 9.02 3.55
N LYS A 4 -25.15 7.77 3.48
CA LYS A 4 -24.28 6.60 3.25
C LYS A 4 -23.67 6.65 1.83
N GLY A 5 -24.49 6.96 0.82
CA GLY A 5 -24.01 7.11 -0.55
C GLY A 5 -23.03 8.27 -0.72
N ILE A 6 -23.29 9.41 -0.04
CA ILE A 6 -22.37 10.57 -0.04
C ILE A 6 -21.02 10.20 0.59
N LEU A 7 -21.03 9.44 1.70
CA LEU A 7 -19.81 8.98 2.36
C LEU A 7 -18.96 8.09 1.43
N PHE A 8 -19.57 7.09 0.79
CA PHE A 8 -18.86 6.23 -0.16
C PHE A 8 -18.34 7.01 -1.36
N PHE A 9 -19.15 7.90 -1.92
CA PHE A 9 -18.72 8.78 -3.01
C PHE A 9 -17.54 9.67 -2.60
N ALA A 10 -17.57 10.22 -1.38
CA ALA A 10 -16.45 11.03 -0.87
C ALA A 10 -15.15 10.20 -0.75
N VAL A 11 -15.23 8.95 -0.29
CA VAL A 11 -14.05 8.05 -0.23
C VAL A 11 -13.51 7.76 -1.63
N GLU A 12 -14.38 7.51 -2.61
CA GLU A 12 -13.99 7.26 -3.99
C GLU A 12 -13.31 8.50 -4.62
N VAL A 13 -13.88 9.69 -4.41
CA VAL A 13 -13.30 10.95 -4.91
C VAL A 13 -11.94 11.22 -4.26
N LEU A 14 -11.81 11.05 -2.94
CA LEU A 14 -10.54 11.21 -2.23
C LEU A 14 -9.48 10.22 -2.75
N TYR A 15 -9.87 8.98 -3.03
CA TYR A 15 -8.98 7.99 -3.61
C TYR A 15 -8.53 8.38 -5.02
N ILE A 16 -9.44 8.86 -5.87
CA ILE A 16 -9.10 9.32 -7.23
C ILE A 16 -8.11 10.50 -7.17
N LEU A 17 -8.34 11.46 -6.27
CA LEU A 17 -7.43 12.58 -6.05
C LEU A 17 -6.06 12.11 -5.54
N TYR A 18 -6.04 11.20 -4.56
CA TYR A 18 -4.80 10.60 -4.08
C TYR A 18 -4.02 9.91 -5.21
N MET A 19 -4.70 9.11 -6.05
CA MET A 19 -4.08 8.43 -7.19
C MET A 19 -3.55 9.42 -8.23
N ALA A 20 -4.30 10.49 -8.53
CA ALA A 20 -3.91 11.49 -9.52
C ALA A 20 -2.67 12.28 -9.09
N PHE A 21 -2.58 12.65 -7.80
CA PHE A 21 -1.49 13.51 -7.32
C PHE A 21 -0.27 12.74 -6.81
N PHE A 22 -0.45 11.55 -6.24
CA PHE A 22 0.61 10.81 -5.55
C PHE A 22 0.72 9.35 -6.00
N GLY A 23 -0.33 8.57 -5.87
CA GLY A 23 -0.29 7.12 -6.00
C GLY A 23 0.21 6.63 -7.36
N TRP A 24 -0.26 7.25 -8.44
CA TRP A 24 0.13 6.87 -9.80
C TRP A 24 1.63 7.08 -10.07
N GLY A 25 2.22 8.15 -9.52
CA GLY A 25 3.65 8.43 -9.64
C GLY A 25 4.49 7.29 -9.04
N TYR A 26 4.19 6.89 -7.81
CA TYR A 26 4.90 5.82 -7.13
C TYR A 26 4.69 4.46 -7.79
N LEU A 27 3.47 4.14 -8.22
CA LEU A 27 3.19 2.88 -8.92
C LEU A 27 3.95 2.76 -10.25
N LYS A 28 4.13 3.86 -10.98
CA LYS A 28 4.97 3.86 -12.19
C LYS A 28 6.43 3.56 -11.91
N MET A 29 6.96 4.05 -10.79
CA MET A 29 8.36 3.86 -10.39
C MET A 29 8.58 2.52 -9.66
N PHE A 30 7.52 1.83 -9.23
CA PHE A 30 7.63 0.58 -8.50
C PHE A 30 8.43 -0.53 -9.22
N PRO A 31 8.28 -0.74 -10.55
CA PRO A 31 9.04 -1.76 -11.26
C PRO A 31 10.55 -1.48 -11.34
N THR A 32 10.95 -0.21 -11.34
CA THR A 32 12.35 0.22 -11.48
C THR A 32 13.00 0.61 -10.16
N LEU A 33 12.19 0.93 -9.14
CA LEU A 33 12.62 1.46 -7.84
C LEU A 33 13.43 2.76 -7.93
N GLY A 34 13.23 3.53 -9.01
CA GLY A 34 13.94 4.75 -9.33
C GLY A 34 14.88 4.58 -10.52
N ILE A 35 15.29 5.71 -11.11
CA ILE A 35 16.12 5.75 -12.31
C ILE A 35 17.37 6.59 -12.07
N GLN A 36 17.28 7.68 -11.30
CA GLN A 36 18.35 8.64 -11.08
C GLN A 36 18.74 8.70 -9.61
N ALA A 37 19.94 8.24 -9.27
CA ALA A 37 20.49 8.45 -7.95
C ALA A 37 20.82 9.95 -7.70
N GLN A 38 20.90 10.34 -6.43
CA GLN A 38 21.37 11.66 -6.05
C GLN A 38 22.79 11.86 -6.54
N ARG A 39 23.07 13.03 -7.14
CA ARG A 39 24.39 13.36 -7.66
C ARG A 39 24.82 14.75 -7.24
N THR A 40 26.12 14.96 -7.15
CA THR A 40 26.70 16.29 -6.91
C THR A 40 27.14 16.89 -8.24
N GLU A 41 26.56 18.03 -8.61
CA GLU A 41 26.98 18.84 -9.75
C GLU A 41 27.77 20.05 -9.25
N TYR A 42 28.79 20.46 -9.99
CA TYR A 42 29.58 21.63 -9.63
C TYR A 42 29.16 22.83 -10.48
N ILE A 43 28.63 23.89 -9.82
CA ILE A 43 28.33 25.18 -10.49
C ILE A 43 29.64 25.90 -10.71
N ASN A 44 29.91 26.29 -11.98
CA ASN A 44 31.16 26.93 -12.40
C ASN A 44 32.44 26.14 -12.00
N GLY A 45 32.33 24.84 -11.83
CA GLY A 45 33.47 23.98 -11.48
C GLY A 45 33.96 24.06 -10.04
N ILE A 46 33.38 24.92 -9.19
CA ILE A 46 33.86 25.20 -7.83
C ILE A 46 32.82 24.87 -6.74
N ILE A 47 31.57 25.27 -6.96
CA ILE A 47 30.53 25.17 -5.91
C ILE A 47 29.75 23.84 -6.05
N PRO A 48 29.86 22.91 -5.07
CA PRO A 48 29.12 21.67 -5.12
C PRO A 48 27.63 21.93 -4.88
N LYS A 49 26.78 21.53 -5.80
CA LYS A 49 25.32 21.54 -5.69
C LYS A 49 24.81 20.09 -5.70
N GLN A 50 24.11 19.73 -4.66
CA GLN A 50 23.44 18.43 -4.66
C GLN A 50 22.15 18.50 -5.50
N VAL A 51 22.08 17.65 -6.51
CA VAL A 51 20.87 17.45 -7.32
C VAL A 51 20.10 16.30 -6.71
N PRO A 52 18.86 16.52 -6.26
CA PRO A 52 18.05 15.45 -5.68
C PRO A 52 17.79 14.36 -6.73
N GLY A 53 17.84 13.12 -6.29
CA GLY A 53 17.53 11.95 -7.09
C GLY A 53 16.34 11.19 -6.53
N ASP A 54 16.07 10.05 -7.13
CA ASP A 54 15.07 9.11 -6.65
C ASP A 54 15.55 8.45 -5.35
N ASN A 55 14.59 7.98 -4.55
CA ASN A 55 14.87 7.21 -3.35
C ASN A 55 14.12 5.88 -3.41
N SER A 56 14.83 4.80 -3.74
CA SER A 56 14.25 3.46 -3.91
C SER A 56 13.48 2.99 -2.68
N MET A 57 13.93 3.37 -1.47
CA MET A 57 13.26 3.01 -0.21
C MET A 57 11.89 3.68 -0.10
N LEU A 58 11.81 4.98 -0.40
CA LEU A 58 10.55 5.72 -0.38
C LEU A 58 9.62 5.28 -1.50
N ILE A 59 10.17 5.01 -2.69
CA ILE A 59 9.38 4.51 -3.82
C ILE A 59 8.76 3.16 -3.44
N LEU A 60 9.54 2.23 -2.90
CA LEU A 60 9.04 0.93 -2.46
C LEU A 60 7.96 1.09 -1.38
N LEU A 61 8.24 1.90 -0.34
CA LEU A 61 7.31 2.12 0.77
C LEU A 61 5.98 2.72 0.31
N TYR A 62 6.02 3.81 -0.46
CA TYR A 62 4.81 4.48 -0.92
C TYR A 62 4.06 3.68 -1.98
N SER A 63 4.75 2.88 -2.79
CA SER A 63 4.10 1.98 -3.74
C SER A 63 3.34 0.87 -3.01
N VAL A 64 3.95 0.23 -2.00
CA VAL A 64 3.28 -0.78 -1.17
C VAL A 64 2.08 -0.17 -0.44
N LEU A 65 2.26 1.01 0.15
CA LEU A 65 1.16 1.72 0.81
C LEU A 65 0.01 2.01 -0.17
N THR A 66 0.33 2.46 -1.39
CA THR A 66 -0.66 2.72 -2.44
C THR A 66 -1.40 1.45 -2.85
N LEU A 67 -0.70 0.32 -2.98
CA LEU A 67 -1.33 -0.97 -3.27
C LEU A 67 -2.29 -1.40 -2.15
N VAL A 68 -1.86 -1.26 -0.89
CA VAL A 68 -2.72 -1.59 0.27
C VAL A 68 -3.96 -0.69 0.30
N ILE A 69 -3.80 0.63 0.12
CA ILE A 69 -4.93 1.58 0.03
C ILE A 69 -5.87 1.18 -1.11
N THR A 70 -5.33 0.82 -2.27
CA THR A 70 -6.12 0.39 -3.44
C THR A 70 -6.96 -0.84 -3.12
N VAL A 71 -6.37 -1.86 -2.47
CA VAL A 71 -7.09 -3.08 -2.06
C VAL A 71 -8.20 -2.75 -1.07
N VAL A 72 -7.94 -1.88 -0.08
CA VAL A 72 -8.96 -1.47 0.90
C VAL A 72 -10.11 -0.72 0.24
N VAL A 73 -9.80 0.26 -0.62
CA VAL A 73 -10.83 1.02 -1.35
C VAL A 73 -11.64 0.11 -2.27
N PHE A 74 -10.99 -0.83 -2.94
CA PHE A 74 -11.68 -1.81 -3.78
C PHE A 74 -12.62 -2.72 -2.97
N ALA A 75 -12.22 -3.15 -1.78
CA ALA A 75 -13.07 -3.90 -0.87
C ALA A 75 -14.29 -3.09 -0.41
N ILE A 76 -14.09 -1.79 -0.10
CA ILE A 76 -15.17 -0.85 0.24
C ILE A 76 -16.13 -0.71 -0.96
N TYR A 77 -15.61 -0.54 -2.17
CA TYR A 77 -16.39 -0.40 -3.40
C TYR A 77 -17.25 -1.64 -3.66
N ILE A 78 -16.69 -2.86 -3.54
CA ILE A 78 -17.45 -4.11 -3.66
C ILE A 78 -18.58 -4.18 -2.62
N THR A 79 -18.29 -3.77 -1.39
CA THR A 79 -19.30 -3.75 -0.31
C THR A 79 -20.43 -2.77 -0.63
N ASN A 80 -20.10 -1.60 -1.17
CA ASN A 80 -21.06 -0.60 -1.60
C ASN A 80 -21.99 -1.13 -2.71
N ILE A 81 -21.43 -1.81 -3.72
CA ILE A 81 -22.22 -2.43 -4.80
C ILE A 81 -23.17 -3.49 -4.25
N LYS A 82 -22.69 -4.36 -3.37
CA LYS A 82 -23.52 -5.40 -2.74
C LYS A 82 -24.69 -4.80 -1.94
N ASP A 83 -24.42 -3.76 -1.18
CA ASP A 83 -25.45 -3.05 -0.42
C ASP A 83 -26.48 -2.37 -1.35
N ALA A 84 -26.03 -1.71 -2.43
CA ALA A 84 -26.91 -1.09 -3.41
C ALA A 84 -27.83 -2.11 -4.07
N TYR A 85 -27.27 -3.26 -4.50
CA TYR A 85 -28.04 -4.37 -5.08
C TYR A 85 -29.05 -4.93 -4.10
N ARG A 86 -28.68 -5.15 -2.84
CA ARG A 86 -29.59 -5.61 -1.77
C ARG A 86 -30.75 -4.65 -1.57
N HIS A 87 -30.48 -3.34 -1.53
CA HIS A 87 -31.52 -2.31 -1.39
C HIS A 87 -32.48 -2.27 -2.58
N GLN A 88 -31.99 -2.53 -3.80
CA GLN A 88 -32.78 -2.62 -5.00
C GLN A 88 -33.77 -3.80 -4.94
N ILE A 89 -33.30 -5.01 -4.52
CA ILE A 89 -34.15 -6.19 -4.33
C ILE A 89 -35.21 -5.94 -3.25
N MET A 90 -34.82 -5.37 -2.11
CA MET A 90 -35.78 -5.04 -1.03
C MET A 90 -36.89 -4.11 -1.52
N LYS A 91 -36.52 -3.09 -2.35
CA LYS A 91 -37.48 -2.17 -2.93
C LYS A 91 -38.41 -2.85 -3.94
N ALA A 92 -37.88 -3.76 -4.78
CA ALA A 92 -38.67 -4.55 -5.73
C ALA A 92 -39.70 -5.44 -5.03
N ASN A 93 -39.36 -5.98 -3.85
CA ASN A 93 -40.22 -6.81 -3.02
C ASN A 93 -41.17 -5.97 -2.11
N GLY A 94 -41.30 -4.67 -2.34
CA GLY A 94 -42.18 -3.81 -1.53
C GLY A 94 -41.68 -3.52 -0.11
N GLN A 95 -40.47 -3.96 0.26
CA GLN A 95 -39.88 -3.73 1.56
C GLN A 95 -39.21 -2.36 1.65
N LYS A 96 -39.32 -1.70 2.79
CA LYS A 96 -38.62 -0.43 3.02
C LYS A 96 -37.14 -0.67 3.31
N PRO A 97 -36.20 -0.07 2.55
CA PRO A 97 -34.76 -0.18 2.85
C PRO A 97 -34.45 0.40 4.23
N THR A 98 -33.45 -0.20 4.89
CA THR A 98 -32.98 0.22 6.21
C THR A 98 -32.53 1.68 6.23
N SER A 99 -32.73 2.35 7.34
CA SER A 99 -32.27 3.73 7.52
C SER A 99 -30.81 3.74 7.97
N PHE A 100 -30.03 4.75 7.58
CA PHE A 100 -28.66 4.95 8.06
C PHE A 100 -28.56 4.90 9.60
N LYS A 101 -29.55 5.49 10.30
CA LYS A 101 -29.61 5.45 11.76
C LYS A 101 -29.79 4.03 12.31
N TYR A 102 -30.53 3.19 11.60
CA TYR A 102 -30.72 1.78 11.96
C TYR A 102 -29.42 0.99 11.73
N ASP A 103 -28.77 1.19 10.58
CA ASP A 103 -27.51 0.53 10.27
C ASP A 103 -26.42 0.92 11.29
N MET A 104 -26.34 2.20 11.67
CA MET A 104 -25.41 2.68 12.70
C MET A 104 -25.71 2.07 14.06
N LYS A 105 -26.97 1.99 14.46
CA LYS A 105 -27.37 1.32 15.70
C LYS A 105 -27.02 -0.17 15.67
N GLN A 106 -27.20 -0.83 14.52
CA GLN A 106 -26.83 -2.24 14.37
C GLN A 106 -25.32 -2.46 14.50
N PHE A 107 -24.48 -1.53 14.04
CA PHE A 107 -23.03 -1.57 14.26
C PHE A 107 -22.65 -1.40 15.74
N LEU A 108 -23.37 -0.55 16.46
CA LEU A 108 -23.08 -0.26 17.86
C LEU A 108 -23.69 -1.29 18.84
N ASP A 109 -24.79 -1.95 18.49
CA ASP A 109 -25.47 -2.94 19.32
C ASP A 109 -25.30 -4.37 18.77
N GLY A 110 -25.90 -4.66 17.61
CA GLY A 110 -25.98 -6.02 17.08
C GLY A 110 -24.65 -6.58 16.57
N LYS A 111 -23.74 -5.73 16.09
CA LYS A 111 -22.41 -6.07 15.59
C LYS A 111 -21.29 -5.44 16.41
N TYR A 112 -21.54 -5.17 17.67
CA TYR A 112 -20.62 -4.51 18.59
C TYR A 112 -19.24 -5.19 18.62
N HIS A 113 -19.19 -6.53 18.62
CA HIS A 113 -17.96 -7.31 18.57
C HIS A 113 -17.10 -6.98 17.33
N ILE A 114 -17.72 -6.81 16.16
CA ILE A 114 -16.99 -6.45 14.92
C ILE A 114 -16.44 -5.04 15.03
N THR A 115 -17.24 -4.10 15.53
CA THR A 115 -16.83 -2.70 15.72
C THR A 115 -15.70 -2.60 16.73
N LEU A 116 -15.78 -3.32 17.85
CA LEU A 116 -14.75 -3.35 18.87
C LEU A 116 -13.43 -3.95 18.36
N MET A 117 -13.50 -5.05 17.59
CA MET A 117 -12.30 -5.70 17.04
C MET A 117 -11.72 -4.98 15.82
N SER A 118 -12.47 -4.10 15.16
CA SER A 118 -12.00 -3.42 13.96
C SER A 118 -10.77 -2.56 14.22
N PHE A 119 -10.69 -1.89 15.37
CA PHE A 119 -9.57 -1.04 15.75
C PHE A 119 -8.27 -1.84 16.00
N PRO A 120 -8.24 -2.89 16.85
CA PRO A 120 -7.05 -3.76 16.99
C PRO A 120 -6.61 -4.39 15.67
N VAL A 121 -7.54 -4.91 14.86
CA VAL A 121 -7.22 -5.52 13.56
C VAL A 121 -6.58 -4.50 12.61
N LEU A 122 -7.10 -3.28 12.57
CA LEU A 122 -6.53 -2.19 11.77
C LEU A 122 -5.10 -1.84 12.26
N MET A 123 -4.88 -1.76 13.58
CA MET A 123 -3.56 -1.49 14.14
C MET A 123 -2.56 -2.61 13.80
N ILE A 124 -2.95 -3.88 13.89
CA ILE A 124 -2.11 -5.01 13.47
C ILE A 124 -1.79 -4.90 11.98
N GLY A 125 -2.78 -4.56 11.15
CA GLY A 125 -2.57 -4.36 9.71
C GLY A 125 -1.52 -3.28 9.41
N ILE A 126 -1.63 -2.13 10.06
CA ILE A 126 -0.73 -0.99 9.82
C ILE A 126 0.67 -1.23 10.42
N PHE A 127 0.77 -1.71 11.66
CA PHE A 127 2.04 -1.76 12.37
C PHE A 127 2.79 -3.09 12.24
N ASN A 128 2.11 -4.18 11.89
CA ASN A 128 2.74 -5.49 11.76
C ASN A 128 2.73 -5.98 10.31
N VAL A 129 1.54 -6.03 9.68
CA VAL A 129 1.42 -6.63 8.34
C VAL A 129 2.08 -5.78 7.26
N LEU A 130 1.89 -4.45 7.29
CA LEU A 130 2.49 -3.56 6.29
C LEU A 130 4.02 -3.55 6.35
N PRO A 131 4.69 -3.38 7.52
CA PRO A 131 6.14 -3.51 7.63
C PRO A 131 6.64 -4.90 7.24
N LEU A 132 5.92 -5.98 7.56
CA LEU A 132 6.29 -7.33 7.16
C LEU A 132 6.30 -7.50 5.64
N ILE A 133 5.26 -7.02 4.94
CA ILE A 133 5.23 -7.02 3.48
C ILE A 133 6.42 -6.25 2.92
N PHE A 134 6.71 -5.08 3.49
CA PHE A 134 7.85 -4.26 3.07
C PHE A 134 9.19 -5.01 3.25
N MET A 135 9.42 -5.64 4.39
CA MET A 135 10.63 -6.44 4.64
C MET A 135 10.76 -7.64 3.70
N ILE A 136 9.64 -8.32 3.41
CA ILE A 136 9.63 -9.42 2.43
C ILE A 136 10.05 -8.90 1.05
N LEU A 137 9.52 -7.75 0.61
CA LEU A 137 9.86 -7.18 -0.69
C LEU A 137 11.32 -6.73 -0.78
N ILE A 138 11.90 -6.18 0.29
CA ILE A 138 13.34 -5.85 0.34
C ILE A 138 14.20 -7.09 0.12
N ALA A 139 13.80 -8.28 0.59
CA ALA A 139 14.57 -9.51 0.36
C ALA A 139 14.69 -9.90 -1.12
N PHE A 140 13.86 -9.35 -2.00
CA PHE A 140 13.94 -9.52 -3.46
C PHE A 140 14.73 -8.42 -4.17
N THR A 141 15.39 -7.54 -3.43
CA THR A 141 16.23 -6.45 -3.96
C THR A 141 17.69 -6.65 -3.60
N ASN A 142 18.59 -5.90 -4.27
CA ASN A 142 20.00 -5.84 -3.93
C ASN A 142 20.32 -4.79 -2.85
N TYR A 143 19.38 -4.53 -1.91
CA TYR A 143 19.60 -3.58 -0.83
C TYR A 143 20.74 -4.03 0.09
N ASP A 144 21.85 -3.27 0.08
CA ASP A 144 23.03 -3.48 0.92
C ASP A 144 23.71 -2.14 1.24
N LYS A 145 24.93 -2.19 1.84
CA LYS A 145 25.70 -0.98 2.16
C LYS A 145 26.12 -0.17 0.93
N GLN A 146 26.22 -0.78 -0.24
CA GLN A 146 26.63 -0.13 -1.48
C GLN A 146 25.42 0.44 -2.24
N HIS A 147 24.22 -0.12 -2.02
CA HIS A 147 22.97 0.27 -2.65
C HIS A 147 22.02 0.89 -1.63
N MET A 148 22.50 1.93 -0.92
CA MET A 148 21.74 2.63 0.11
C MET A 148 21.28 4.01 -0.38
N PRO A 149 19.96 4.22 -0.55
CA PRO A 149 19.41 5.53 -0.91
C PRO A 149 19.70 6.59 0.16
N PRO A 150 19.82 7.88 -0.20
CA PRO A 150 19.62 8.44 -1.54
C PRO A 150 20.88 8.44 -2.43
N GLY A 151 22.06 8.11 -1.92
CA GLY A 151 23.33 8.17 -2.64
C GLY A 151 23.42 7.18 -3.79
N THR A 152 22.87 5.99 -3.59
CA THR A 152 22.76 4.93 -4.60
C THR A 152 21.36 4.35 -4.57
N LEU A 153 20.93 3.74 -5.67
CA LEU A 153 19.62 3.09 -5.77
C LEU A 153 19.79 1.57 -5.63
N PHE A 154 18.82 0.92 -5.03
CA PHE A 154 18.69 -0.53 -5.13
C PHE A 154 17.60 -0.89 -6.16
N THR A 155 17.73 -2.09 -6.72
CA THR A 155 16.87 -2.60 -7.80
C THR A 155 16.36 -4.01 -7.46
N TRP A 156 15.38 -4.46 -8.21
CA TRP A 156 14.88 -5.82 -8.11
C TRP A 156 15.90 -6.83 -8.66
N ILE A 157 16.22 -7.85 -7.87
CA ILE A 157 17.07 -8.99 -8.27
C ILE A 157 16.33 -10.33 -8.18
N GLY A 158 15.05 -10.31 -7.85
CA GLY A 158 14.25 -11.52 -7.74
C GLY A 158 14.73 -12.49 -6.66
N PHE A 159 15.01 -13.73 -7.04
CA PHE A 159 15.39 -14.80 -6.11
C PHE A 159 16.90 -14.98 -5.91
N ASP A 160 17.75 -14.11 -6.44
CA ASP A 160 19.22 -14.27 -6.39
C ASP A 160 19.76 -14.33 -4.96
N ASN A 161 19.18 -13.54 -4.04
CA ASN A 161 19.54 -13.61 -2.62
C ASN A 161 19.28 -15.00 -2.02
N PHE A 162 18.19 -15.64 -2.42
CA PHE A 162 17.82 -16.98 -1.93
C PHE A 162 18.72 -18.05 -2.55
N GLY A 163 19.08 -17.89 -3.84
CA GLY A 163 20.04 -18.78 -4.52
C GLY A 163 21.40 -18.79 -3.83
N SER A 164 21.92 -17.61 -3.50
CA SER A 164 23.20 -17.51 -2.74
C SER A 164 23.11 -18.14 -1.36
N LEU A 165 22.00 -18.00 -0.66
CA LEU A 165 21.78 -18.63 0.65
C LEU A 165 21.78 -20.17 0.55
N PHE A 166 21.11 -20.74 -0.45
CA PHE A 166 21.10 -22.19 -0.69
C PHE A 166 22.50 -22.72 -1.02
N ASN A 167 23.28 -22.01 -1.85
CA ASN A 167 24.66 -22.38 -2.18
C ASN A 167 25.57 -22.34 -0.94
N LEU A 168 25.40 -21.34 -0.05
CA LEU A 168 26.13 -21.27 1.22
C LEU A 168 25.79 -22.44 2.15
N VAL A 169 24.52 -22.79 2.26
CA VAL A 169 24.06 -23.91 3.09
C VAL A 169 24.54 -25.24 2.54
N GLU A 170 24.60 -25.42 1.22
CA GLU A 170 25.10 -26.62 0.58
C GLU A 170 26.60 -26.73 0.74
N GLY A 171 27.35 -25.60 0.63
CA GLY A 171 28.79 -25.55 0.90
C GLY A 171 29.13 -25.91 2.36
N ALA A 172 28.34 -25.35 3.31
CA ALA A 172 28.51 -25.68 4.73
C ALA A 172 28.26 -27.18 5.04
N LYS A 173 27.32 -27.83 4.36
CA LYS A 173 27.07 -29.27 4.49
C LYS A 173 28.19 -30.12 3.89
N LYS A 174 28.94 -29.62 2.91
CA LYS A 174 30.07 -30.31 2.27
C LYS A 174 31.39 -30.11 3.02
N GLY A 175 31.42 -29.36 4.12
CA GLY A 175 32.58 -29.25 5.03
C GLY A 175 33.75 -28.44 4.45
N TYR A 176 33.45 -27.39 3.67
CA TYR A 176 34.44 -26.38 3.26
C TYR A 176 34.45 -25.22 4.22
#